data_1ea0c5ed7c61d8753ced21e8561439b6
#
_entry.id   1ea0c5ed7c61d8753ced21e8561439b6
#
_cell.length_a   1.000
_cell.length_b   1.000
_cell.length_c   1.000
_cell.angle_alpha   90.00
_cell.angle_beta   90.00
_cell.angle_gamma   90.00
#
_symmetry.space_group_name_H-M   'P 1'
#
loop_
_entity.id
_entity.type
_entity.pdbx_description
1 polymer ?
#
loop_
_entity_poly.entity_id
_entity_poly.type
_entity_poly.pdbx_seq_one_letter_code
_entity_poly.pdbx_strand_id
1 'polypeptide(L)'
;MLKIKYNIIYFLIIILNTHAALANPLVEKEWLKDKICTEGFIIVEVHRSKKEYELSHIPCSVFTNFYTSGWRETRNKIPLLMPKTEKLEKLIGSLGITNSDHVIIAAPGTGKYDAAEITAVYFTFKYLGHQKVSILNGGLKSWQESWDNETDSGFITPKSKDYQAKTNENIIATKEDILSLINKKGYLIDARPSDMFTGINTSFPALRTGTIPNAINLPNAWLLKNNTLYFQEKENIIKILKHAGITKQDGQISFCNAGLESALSWFVISEILEYPNHRLYESSLAEWSGDISLPMVDKINFRKNNDNAEEVDSFSMKPPK
;
A
#
# COMPACT_ATOMS: atom_id res chain seq x y z
N MET A 1 -8.23 71.55 32.43
CA MET A 1 -8.27 70.07 32.57
C MET A 1 -8.67 69.43 31.26
N LEU A 2 -7.66 68.96 30.49
CA LEU A 2 -7.88 68.36 29.18
C LEU A 2 -8.04 66.83 29.42
N LYS A 3 -9.17 66.27 29.09
CA LYS A 3 -9.41 64.78 29.13
C LYS A 3 -8.98 64.16 27.80
N ILE A 4 -7.86 63.48 27.80
CA ILE A 4 -7.40 62.68 26.68
C ILE A 4 -8.21 61.38 26.68
N LYS A 5 -9.02 61.16 25.62
CA LYS A 5 -9.68 59.85 25.38
C LYS A 5 -8.73 58.96 24.60
N TYR A 6 -8.27 57.88 25.19
CA TYR A 6 -7.59 56.80 24.50
C TYR A 6 -8.60 55.92 23.77
N ASN A 7 -8.59 55.93 22.44
CA ASN A 7 -9.28 54.95 21.62
C ASN A 7 -8.36 53.73 21.52
N ILE A 8 -8.75 52.63 22.21
CA ILE A 8 -8.09 51.32 22.05
C ILE A 8 -8.74 50.65 20.83
N ILE A 9 -7.97 50.59 19.73
CA ILE A 9 -8.33 49.82 18.53
C ILE A 9 -7.94 48.39 18.79
N TYR A 10 -8.93 47.51 19.00
CA TYR A 10 -8.70 46.07 19.04
C TYR A 10 -8.49 45.57 17.61
N PHE A 11 -7.25 45.19 17.27
CA PHE A 11 -6.96 44.43 16.07
C PHE A 11 -7.36 42.98 16.30
N LEU A 12 -8.48 42.58 15.70
CA LEU A 12 -8.91 41.18 15.67
C LEU A 12 -8.04 40.44 14.66
N ILE A 13 -7.00 39.74 15.12
CA ILE A 13 -6.22 38.85 14.27
C ILE A 13 -7.07 37.60 14.02
N ILE A 14 -7.74 37.54 12.87
CA ILE A 14 -8.39 36.32 12.37
C ILE A 14 -7.26 35.41 11.88
N ILE A 15 -6.85 34.45 12.71
CA ILE A 15 -6.00 33.34 12.29
C ILE A 15 -6.88 32.44 11.39
N LEU A 16 -6.78 32.65 10.09
CA LEU A 16 -7.32 31.70 9.09
C LEU A 16 -6.45 30.44 9.20
N ASN A 17 -6.90 29.48 10.00
CA ASN A 17 -6.41 28.11 9.90
C ASN A 17 -6.85 27.56 8.55
N THR A 18 -6.04 27.74 7.52
CA THR A 18 -6.15 27.01 6.27
C THR A 18 -5.73 25.57 6.54
N HIS A 19 -6.67 24.76 7.02
CA HIS A 19 -6.50 23.32 6.90
C HIS A 19 -6.45 23.05 5.39
N ALA A 20 -5.25 22.72 4.88
CA ALA A 20 -5.14 22.20 3.52
C ALA A 20 -6.08 20.99 3.45
N ALA A 21 -7.12 21.08 2.64
CA ALA A 21 -8.03 19.95 2.46
C ALA A 21 -7.20 18.76 2.01
N LEU A 22 -7.27 17.66 2.77
CA LEU A 22 -6.62 16.41 2.40
C LEU A 22 -7.17 15.97 1.04
N ALA A 23 -6.29 15.51 0.16
CA ALA A 23 -6.72 14.97 -1.12
C ALA A 23 -7.58 13.72 -0.88
N ASN A 24 -8.62 13.53 -1.70
CA ASN A 24 -9.37 12.28 -1.69
C ASN A 24 -8.39 11.14 -2.06
N PRO A 25 -8.23 10.09 -1.23
CA PRO A 25 -7.27 9.03 -1.48
C PRO A 25 -7.58 8.21 -2.75
N LEU A 26 -8.85 8.13 -3.15
CA LEU A 26 -9.30 7.43 -4.35
C LEU A 26 -10.07 8.41 -5.25
N VAL A 27 -9.69 8.51 -6.52
CA VAL A 27 -10.30 9.41 -7.49
C VAL A 27 -10.78 8.65 -8.72
N GLU A 28 -11.86 9.15 -9.32
CA GLU A 28 -12.44 8.58 -10.54
C GLU A 28 -11.88 9.28 -11.80
N LYS A 29 -11.99 8.63 -12.94
CA LYS A 29 -11.50 9.14 -14.22
C LYS A 29 -12.14 10.49 -14.61
N GLU A 30 -13.40 10.70 -14.28
CA GLU A 30 -14.12 11.95 -14.54
C GLU A 30 -13.50 13.12 -13.79
N TRP A 31 -13.07 12.89 -12.54
CA TRP A 31 -12.34 13.90 -11.76
C TRP A 31 -10.96 14.18 -12.34
N LEU A 32 -10.25 13.14 -12.82
CA LEU A 32 -8.91 13.27 -13.38
C LEU A 32 -8.91 14.00 -14.71
N LYS A 33 -9.94 13.83 -15.53
CA LYS A 33 -10.06 14.42 -16.89
C LYS A 33 -9.75 15.92 -16.93
N ASP A 34 -10.24 16.67 -15.96
CA ASP A 34 -10.03 18.13 -15.87
C ASP A 34 -8.64 18.53 -15.33
N LYS A 35 -7.79 17.55 -15.00
CA LYS A 35 -6.51 17.77 -14.32
C LYS A 35 -5.31 17.23 -15.08
N ILE A 36 -5.53 16.47 -16.15
CA ILE A 36 -4.43 16.01 -17.00
C ILE A 36 -3.69 17.20 -17.60
N CYS A 37 -2.37 17.09 -17.69
CA CYS A 37 -1.47 18.12 -18.21
C CYS A 37 -1.60 19.49 -17.50
N THR A 38 -2.16 19.54 -16.30
CA THR A 38 -2.34 20.77 -15.52
C THR A 38 -1.18 20.91 -14.51
N GLU A 39 -0.62 22.13 -14.40
CA GLU A 39 0.44 22.41 -13.43
C GLU A 39 -0.02 22.07 -11.99
N GLY A 40 0.89 21.46 -11.21
CA GLY A 40 0.58 21.02 -9.85
C GLY A 40 -0.11 19.66 -9.75
N PHE A 41 -0.39 19.00 -10.88
CA PHE A 41 -0.89 17.61 -10.94
C PHE A 41 0.10 16.72 -11.69
N ILE A 42 0.57 15.67 -11.06
CA ILE A 42 1.51 14.72 -11.66
C ILE A 42 0.88 13.33 -11.62
N ILE A 43 0.68 12.74 -12.78
CA ILE A 43 0.20 11.36 -12.90
C ILE A 43 1.41 10.44 -12.97
N VAL A 44 1.52 9.51 -12.03
CA VAL A 44 2.58 8.50 -11.97
C VAL A 44 1.99 7.15 -12.35
N GLU A 45 2.35 6.64 -13.51
CA GLU A 45 1.93 5.32 -13.93
C GLU A 45 2.96 4.25 -13.56
N VAL A 46 2.52 3.31 -12.72
CA VAL A 46 3.32 2.17 -12.24
C VAL A 46 3.11 1.00 -13.18
N HIS A 47 4.06 0.74 -14.04
CA HIS A 47 4.05 -0.38 -14.99
C HIS A 47 5.19 -1.35 -14.73
N ARG A 48 4.96 -2.64 -14.97
CA ARG A 48 6.04 -3.65 -14.95
C ARG A 48 6.88 -3.63 -16.21
N SER A 49 6.31 -3.17 -17.32
CA SER A 49 6.95 -3.06 -18.62
C SER A 49 6.95 -1.62 -19.11
N LYS A 50 8.16 -1.08 -19.33
CA LYS A 50 8.30 0.22 -19.98
C LYS A 50 7.67 0.24 -21.38
N LYS A 51 7.77 -0.88 -22.12
CA LYS A 51 7.19 -1.01 -23.45
C LYS A 51 5.67 -0.90 -23.44
N GLU A 52 5.00 -1.43 -22.40
CA GLU A 52 3.54 -1.30 -22.29
C GLU A 52 3.13 0.16 -22.06
N TYR A 53 3.85 0.88 -21.21
CA TYR A 53 3.65 2.32 -21.02
C TYR A 53 3.89 3.10 -22.33
N GLU A 54 4.97 2.78 -23.07
CA GLU A 54 5.29 3.43 -24.35
C GLU A 54 4.23 3.20 -25.44
N LEU A 55 3.47 2.11 -25.34
CA LEU A 55 2.37 1.83 -26.28
C LEU A 55 1.12 2.65 -25.99
N SER A 56 0.78 2.82 -24.72
CA SER A 56 -0.42 3.57 -24.32
C SER A 56 -0.33 3.96 -22.85
N HIS A 57 -0.51 5.24 -22.56
CA HIS A 57 -0.56 5.79 -21.20
C HIS A 57 -1.48 7.02 -21.12
N ILE A 58 -1.84 7.43 -19.91
CA ILE A 58 -2.62 8.65 -19.68
C ILE A 58 -1.78 9.87 -20.12
N PRO A 59 -2.33 10.84 -20.85
CA PRO A 59 -1.57 11.99 -21.30
C PRO A 59 -0.83 12.69 -20.17
N CYS A 60 0.40 13.13 -20.45
CA CYS A 60 1.30 13.79 -19.49
C CYS A 60 1.66 12.95 -18.26
N SER A 61 1.36 11.66 -18.21
CA SER A 61 1.82 10.81 -17.11
C SER A 61 3.32 10.54 -17.21
N VAL A 62 3.91 10.14 -16.08
CA VAL A 62 5.32 9.73 -15.99
C VAL A 62 5.41 8.27 -15.59
N PHE A 63 6.33 7.56 -16.23
CA PHE A 63 6.56 6.13 -16.01
C PHE A 63 7.37 5.89 -14.74
N THR A 64 6.99 4.85 -13.99
CA THR A 64 7.83 4.21 -12.99
C THR A 64 7.59 2.70 -12.94
N ASN A 65 8.59 1.94 -12.50
CA ASN A 65 8.45 0.50 -12.27
C ASN A 65 8.65 0.21 -10.78
N PHE A 66 7.69 -0.45 -10.16
CA PHE A 66 7.72 -0.73 -8.73
C PHE A 66 8.99 -1.49 -8.28
N TYR A 67 9.45 -2.45 -9.10
CA TYR A 67 10.56 -3.33 -8.73
C TYR A 67 11.94 -2.79 -9.12
N THR A 68 12.03 -1.99 -10.20
CA THR A 68 13.33 -1.63 -10.78
C THR A 68 13.66 -0.14 -10.71
N SER A 69 12.68 0.75 -10.45
CA SER A 69 12.93 2.18 -10.36
C SER A 69 13.46 2.64 -8.99
N GLY A 70 13.50 1.76 -7.98
CA GLY A 70 14.05 2.10 -6.66
C GLY A 70 13.01 2.35 -5.57
N TRP A 71 11.74 1.94 -5.77
CA TRP A 71 10.72 2.02 -4.72
C TRP A 71 10.96 1.03 -3.59
N ARG A 72 11.68 -0.07 -3.87
CA ARG A 72 11.96 -1.14 -2.90
C ARG A 72 13.40 -1.61 -3.04
N GLU A 73 13.95 -2.11 -1.93
CA GLU A 73 15.26 -2.74 -1.87
C GLU A 73 15.22 -4.01 -1.02
N THR A 74 16.25 -4.84 -1.16
CA THR A 74 16.49 -5.96 -0.25
C THR A 74 17.51 -5.52 0.80
N ARG A 75 17.17 -5.64 2.08
CA ARG A 75 18.07 -5.32 3.20
C ARG A 75 18.03 -6.45 4.22
N ASN A 76 19.21 -6.94 4.64
CA ASN A 76 19.35 -8.06 5.58
C ASN A 76 18.58 -9.32 5.15
N LYS A 77 18.56 -9.64 3.87
CA LYS A 77 17.82 -10.75 3.24
C LYS A 77 16.29 -10.58 3.29
N ILE A 78 15.76 -9.48 3.77
CA ILE A 78 14.34 -9.14 3.74
C ILE A 78 14.09 -8.33 2.45
N PRO A 79 13.29 -8.86 1.50
CA PRO A 79 13.00 -8.18 0.25
C PRO A 79 11.90 -7.15 0.40
N LEU A 80 11.78 -6.27 -0.59
CA LEU A 80 10.69 -5.31 -0.76
C LEU A 80 10.53 -4.27 0.37
N LEU A 81 11.60 -3.99 1.11
CA LEU A 81 11.62 -2.90 2.08
C LEU A 81 11.75 -1.54 1.39
N MET A 82 11.15 -0.51 1.96
CA MET A 82 11.40 0.88 1.51
C MET A 82 12.89 1.21 1.65
N PRO A 83 13.48 1.84 0.63
CA PRO A 83 14.81 2.39 0.72
C PRO A 83 14.92 3.50 1.77
N LYS A 84 16.15 3.90 2.07
CA LYS A 84 16.39 5.09 2.89
C LYS A 84 15.76 6.33 2.26
N THR A 85 15.31 7.25 3.09
CA THR A 85 14.59 8.48 2.71
C THR A 85 15.30 9.24 1.58
N GLU A 86 16.64 9.39 1.65
CA GLU A 86 17.40 10.15 0.65
C GLU A 86 17.36 9.50 -0.75
N LYS A 87 17.21 8.17 -0.83
CA LYS A 87 17.03 7.48 -2.12
C LYS A 87 15.63 7.70 -2.68
N LEU A 88 14.61 7.71 -1.82
CA LEU A 88 13.22 7.97 -2.20
C LEU A 88 13.03 9.43 -2.63
N GLU A 89 13.65 10.39 -1.96
CA GLU A 89 13.64 11.80 -2.36
C GLU A 89 14.21 11.97 -3.78
N LYS A 90 15.35 11.34 -4.06
CA LYS A 90 15.94 11.36 -5.40
C LYS A 90 15.06 10.71 -6.45
N LEU A 91 14.45 9.56 -6.13
CA LEU A 91 13.51 8.87 -7.01
C LEU A 91 12.33 9.77 -7.35
N ILE A 92 11.65 10.32 -6.33
CA ILE A 92 10.47 11.16 -6.50
C ILE A 92 10.81 12.45 -7.25
N GLY A 93 11.92 13.09 -6.89
CA GLY A 93 12.43 14.26 -7.61
C GLY A 93 12.71 13.96 -9.09
N SER A 94 13.26 12.77 -9.41
CA SER A 94 13.50 12.34 -10.79
C SER A 94 12.23 12.14 -11.62
N LEU A 95 11.09 11.90 -10.97
CA LEU A 95 9.77 11.86 -11.61
C LEU A 95 9.17 13.27 -11.84
N GLY A 96 9.91 14.33 -11.53
CA GLY A 96 9.45 15.71 -11.69
C GLY A 96 8.49 16.18 -10.62
N ILE A 97 8.43 15.52 -9.47
CA ILE A 97 7.49 15.79 -8.38
C ILE A 97 8.13 16.72 -7.34
N THR A 98 7.38 17.71 -6.87
CA THR A 98 7.68 18.56 -5.70
C THR A 98 6.73 18.26 -4.55
N ASN A 99 7.03 18.78 -3.37
CA ASN A 99 6.16 18.64 -2.18
C ASN A 99 4.77 19.29 -2.32
N SER A 100 4.60 20.24 -3.25
CA SER A 100 3.34 20.95 -3.47
C SER A 100 2.42 20.29 -4.47
N ASP A 101 2.94 19.39 -5.32
CA ASP A 101 2.17 18.75 -6.37
C ASP A 101 1.14 17.77 -5.80
N HIS A 102 0.02 17.57 -6.51
CA HIS A 102 -0.92 16.49 -6.25
C HIS A 102 -0.52 15.31 -7.13
N VAL A 103 -0.10 14.24 -6.50
CA VAL A 103 0.32 13.00 -7.19
C VAL A 103 -0.87 12.09 -7.36
N ILE A 104 -1.15 11.67 -8.59
CA ILE A 104 -2.15 10.67 -8.92
C ILE A 104 -1.43 9.40 -9.37
N ILE A 105 -1.60 8.31 -8.64
CA ILE A 105 -0.96 7.03 -8.95
C ILE A 105 -1.93 6.18 -9.74
N ALA A 106 -1.49 5.71 -10.89
CA ALA A 106 -2.24 4.79 -11.74
C ALA A 106 -1.39 3.54 -12.07
N ALA A 107 -2.05 2.49 -12.53
CA ALA A 107 -1.42 1.26 -13.04
C ALA A 107 -2.26 0.75 -14.23
N PRO A 108 -1.84 -0.30 -14.96
CA PRO A 108 -2.62 -0.84 -16.09
C PRO A 108 -4.07 -1.20 -15.76
N GLY A 109 -4.35 -1.61 -14.54
CA GLY A 109 -5.71 -1.97 -14.12
C GLY A 109 -6.06 -3.43 -14.36
N THR A 110 -5.05 -4.29 -14.50
CA THR A 110 -5.20 -5.69 -14.90
C THR A 110 -5.49 -6.63 -13.74
N GLY A 111 -5.33 -6.19 -12.48
CA GLY A 111 -5.69 -7.02 -11.35
C GLY A 111 -5.09 -6.64 -9.99
N LYS A 112 -5.23 -7.57 -9.05
CA LYS A 112 -4.86 -7.38 -7.64
C LYS A 112 -3.37 -7.03 -7.40
N TYR A 113 -2.48 -7.44 -8.28
CA TYR A 113 -1.06 -7.12 -8.15
C TYR A 113 -0.79 -5.65 -8.47
N ASP A 114 -1.48 -5.08 -9.45
CA ASP A 114 -1.42 -3.65 -9.75
C ASP A 114 -1.89 -2.85 -8.55
N ALA A 115 -3.01 -3.26 -7.92
CA ALA A 115 -3.53 -2.63 -6.71
C ALA A 115 -2.53 -2.66 -5.54
N ALA A 116 -1.85 -3.79 -5.33
CA ALA A 116 -0.86 -3.94 -4.28
C ALA A 116 0.37 -3.04 -4.54
N GLU A 117 0.85 -2.96 -5.78
CA GLU A 117 1.99 -2.11 -6.16
C GLU A 117 1.69 -0.63 -5.97
N ILE A 118 0.55 -0.13 -6.50
CA ILE A 118 0.21 1.30 -6.38
C ILE A 118 -0.13 1.71 -4.95
N THR A 119 -0.75 0.84 -4.16
CA THR A 119 -0.99 1.13 -2.74
C THR A 119 0.31 1.13 -1.93
N ALA A 120 1.30 0.32 -2.29
CA ALA A 120 2.63 0.37 -1.68
C ALA A 120 3.41 1.64 -2.08
N VAL A 121 3.24 2.14 -3.32
CA VAL A 121 3.77 3.46 -3.74
C VAL A 121 3.03 4.57 -2.99
N TYR A 122 1.71 4.52 -2.88
CA TYR A 122 0.89 5.46 -2.11
C TYR A 122 1.36 5.51 -0.64
N PHE A 123 1.53 4.35 0.00
CA PHE A 123 2.05 4.24 1.36
C PHE A 123 3.41 4.93 1.50
N THR A 124 4.30 4.76 0.50
CA THR A 124 5.61 5.42 0.49
C THR A 124 5.46 6.95 0.50
N PHE A 125 4.56 7.53 -0.29
CA PHE A 125 4.28 8.96 -0.26
C PHE A 125 3.77 9.41 1.11
N LYS A 126 2.85 8.67 1.72
CA LYS A 126 2.31 8.98 3.06
C LYS A 126 3.39 8.88 4.13
N TYR A 127 4.28 7.88 4.04
CA TYR A 127 5.44 7.77 4.91
C TYR A 127 6.37 8.98 4.78
N LEU A 128 6.62 9.47 3.58
CA LEU A 128 7.43 10.65 3.32
C LEU A 128 6.72 11.98 3.67
N GLY A 129 5.50 11.92 4.22
CA GLY A 129 4.73 13.09 4.63
C GLY A 129 4.02 13.83 3.50
N HIS A 130 3.97 13.25 2.29
CA HIS A 130 3.28 13.84 1.14
C HIS A 130 1.77 13.71 1.31
N GLN A 131 1.08 14.84 1.45
CA GLN A 131 -0.35 14.84 1.79
C GLN A 131 -1.27 14.75 0.56
N LYS A 132 -0.83 15.30 -0.57
CA LYS A 132 -1.64 15.38 -1.79
C LYS A 132 -1.34 14.18 -2.70
N VAL A 133 -1.80 13.01 -2.33
CA VAL A 133 -1.65 11.78 -3.12
C VAL A 133 -2.99 11.07 -3.25
N SER A 134 -3.27 10.55 -4.44
CA SER A 134 -4.50 9.82 -4.78
C SER A 134 -4.18 8.61 -5.65
N ILE A 135 -5.06 7.63 -5.65
CA ILE A 135 -5.04 6.50 -6.59
C ILE A 135 -6.19 6.68 -7.58
N LEU A 136 -5.93 6.48 -8.88
CA LEU A 136 -6.95 6.39 -9.91
C LEU A 136 -7.68 5.04 -9.81
N ASN A 137 -8.96 5.05 -9.47
CA ASN A 137 -9.79 3.86 -9.36
C ASN A 137 -9.91 3.17 -10.74
N GLY A 138 -9.56 1.89 -10.82
CA GLY A 138 -9.52 1.13 -12.06
C GLY A 138 -8.30 1.39 -12.96
N GLY A 139 -7.44 2.36 -12.65
CA GLY A 139 -6.19 2.66 -13.36
C GLY A 139 -6.38 3.07 -14.83
N LEU A 140 -5.37 2.79 -15.67
CA LEU A 140 -5.40 3.07 -17.11
C LEU A 140 -6.61 2.41 -17.80
N LYS A 141 -6.98 1.20 -17.37
CA LYS A 141 -8.15 0.52 -17.93
C LYS A 141 -9.42 1.33 -17.74
N SER A 142 -9.65 1.91 -16.55
CA SER A 142 -10.82 2.77 -16.31
C SER A 142 -10.78 4.02 -17.16
N TRP A 143 -9.60 4.61 -17.35
CA TRP A 143 -9.39 5.76 -18.21
C TRP A 143 -9.83 5.46 -19.64
N GLN A 144 -9.43 4.32 -20.19
CA GLN A 144 -9.72 3.88 -21.55
C GLN A 144 -11.19 3.43 -21.76
N GLU A 145 -11.96 3.19 -20.70
CA GLU A 145 -13.40 2.89 -20.82
C GLU A 145 -14.25 4.08 -21.29
N SER A 146 -13.75 5.30 -21.18
CA SER A 146 -14.40 6.49 -21.73
C SER A 146 -13.91 6.73 -23.15
N TRP A 147 -14.82 6.69 -24.10
CA TRP A 147 -14.52 6.83 -25.55
C TRP A 147 -13.87 8.18 -25.91
N ASP A 148 -14.04 9.20 -25.08
CA ASP A 148 -13.55 10.56 -25.26
C ASP A 148 -12.27 10.85 -24.42
N ASN A 149 -11.72 9.86 -23.74
CA ASN A 149 -10.45 9.97 -23.06
C ASN A 149 -9.33 9.51 -24.01
N GLU A 150 -8.46 10.44 -24.36
CA GLU A 150 -7.29 10.15 -25.20
C GLU A 150 -6.20 9.45 -24.40
N THR A 151 -5.35 8.70 -25.09
CA THR A 151 -4.09 8.15 -24.55
C THR A 151 -2.93 8.63 -25.39
N ASP A 152 -1.79 8.85 -24.72
CA ASP A 152 -0.54 9.14 -25.40
C ASP A 152 0.30 7.87 -25.60
N SER A 153 1.32 7.98 -26.44
CA SER A 153 2.33 6.95 -26.69
C SER A 153 3.73 7.56 -26.64
N GLY A 154 4.74 6.69 -26.57
CA GLY A 154 6.14 7.12 -26.44
C GLY A 154 6.58 7.22 -24.99
N PHE A 155 7.68 7.90 -24.72
CA PHE A 155 8.27 8.00 -23.40
C PHE A 155 8.54 9.45 -23.02
N ILE A 156 7.96 9.86 -21.91
CA ILE A 156 8.19 11.20 -21.34
C ILE A 156 9.34 11.09 -20.33
N THR A 157 10.40 11.89 -20.56
CA THR A 157 11.47 12.07 -19.57
C THR A 157 11.16 13.29 -18.73
N PRO A 158 10.75 13.15 -17.47
CA PRO A 158 10.43 14.30 -16.65
C PRO A 158 11.70 15.11 -16.32
N LYS A 159 11.55 16.43 -16.19
CA LYS A 159 12.61 17.27 -15.65
C LYS A 159 12.69 17.05 -14.14
N SER A 160 13.86 16.64 -13.66
CA SER A 160 14.06 16.42 -12.22
C SER A 160 13.81 17.71 -11.43
N LYS A 161 13.20 17.56 -10.25
CA LYS A 161 12.89 18.60 -9.28
C LYS A 161 13.39 18.22 -7.90
N ASP A 162 13.47 19.18 -7.00
CA ASP A 162 13.81 18.93 -5.61
C ASP A 162 12.56 18.43 -4.86
N TYR A 163 12.74 17.35 -4.11
CA TYR A 163 11.74 16.79 -3.21
C TYR A 163 12.36 16.57 -1.84
N GLN A 164 11.71 17.02 -0.78
CA GLN A 164 12.19 16.88 0.60
C GLN A 164 11.13 16.19 1.45
N ALA A 165 11.49 15.07 2.06
CA ALA A 165 10.59 14.31 2.89
C ALA A 165 10.50 14.88 4.32
N LYS A 166 9.31 14.70 4.91
CA LYS A 166 9.08 14.85 6.34
C LYS A 166 8.43 13.56 6.83
N THR A 167 9.25 12.55 7.16
CA THR A 167 8.80 11.20 7.44
C THR A 167 7.75 11.12 8.55
N ASN A 168 6.78 10.23 8.37
CA ASN A 168 5.76 9.89 9.34
C ASN A 168 5.94 8.42 9.79
N GLU A 169 6.76 8.22 10.80
CA GLU A 169 7.05 6.90 11.37
C GLU A 169 5.83 6.27 12.06
N ASN A 170 4.81 7.05 12.40
CA ASN A 170 3.63 6.57 13.13
C ASN A 170 2.77 5.58 12.33
N ILE A 171 2.93 5.53 11.01
CA ILE A 171 2.18 4.58 10.16
C ILE A 171 2.91 3.24 9.96
N ILE A 172 4.16 3.14 10.44
CA ILE A 172 4.95 1.90 10.38
C ILE A 172 4.84 1.16 11.72
N ALA A 173 4.71 -0.15 11.64
CA ALA A 173 4.80 -1.05 12.78
C ALA A 173 6.10 -1.84 12.75
N THR A 174 6.65 -2.10 13.92
CA THR A 174 7.84 -2.93 14.12
C THR A 174 7.47 -4.33 14.60
N LYS A 175 8.44 -5.22 14.63
CA LYS A 175 8.32 -6.54 15.24
C LYS A 175 7.90 -6.45 16.73
N GLU A 176 8.44 -5.49 17.45
CA GLU A 176 8.13 -5.23 18.85
C GLU A 176 6.67 -4.80 19.05
N ASP A 177 6.13 -4.00 18.13
CA ASP A 177 4.71 -3.65 18.13
C ASP A 177 3.82 -4.89 17.95
N ILE A 178 4.18 -5.78 17.01
CA ILE A 178 3.48 -7.06 16.82
C ILE A 178 3.51 -7.89 18.11
N LEU A 179 4.69 -8.05 18.74
CA LEU A 179 4.83 -8.78 19.99
C LEU A 179 3.94 -8.20 21.11
N SER A 180 3.80 -6.89 21.17
CA SER A 180 2.94 -6.20 22.17
C SER A 180 1.45 -6.48 21.97
N LEU A 181 1.04 -6.80 20.73
CA LEU A 181 -0.35 -7.00 20.32
C LEU A 181 -0.72 -8.47 20.12
N ILE A 182 0.25 -9.39 20.10
CA ILE A 182 0.05 -10.80 19.72
C ILE A 182 -1.01 -11.52 20.56
N ASN A 183 -1.21 -11.11 21.80
CA ASN A 183 -2.23 -11.68 22.69
C ASN A 183 -3.58 -10.95 22.61
N LYS A 184 -3.68 -9.88 21.81
CA LYS A 184 -4.90 -9.09 21.64
C LYS A 184 -5.59 -9.49 20.35
N LYS A 185 -6.76 -10.14 20.45
CA LYS A 185 -7.56 -10.54 19.29
C LYS A 185 -8.04 -9.31 18.50
N GLY A 186 -7.95 -9.37 17.15
CA GLY A 186 -8.49 -8.34 16.27
C GLY A 186 -7.54 -7.18 15.94
N TYR A 187 -6.33 -7.18 16.48
CA TYR A 187 -5.34 -6.13 16.21
C TYR A 187 -4.40 -6.45 15.05
N LEU A 188 -4.18 -7.73 14.76
CA LEU A 188 -3.30 -8.17 13.68
C LEU A 188 -4.12 -8.68 12.50
N ILE A 189 -3.87 -8.13 11.31
CA ILE A 189 -4.62 -8.41 10.07
C ILE A 189 -3.65 -9.01 9.05
N ASP A 190 -3.85 -10.29 8.73
CA ASP A 190 -3.09 -11.01 7.70
C ASP A 190 -3.80 -10.83 6.35
N ALA A 191 -3.16 -10.10 5.43
CA ALA A 191 -3.70 -9.75 4.12
C ALA A 191 -3.51 -10.84 3.05
N ARG A 192 -2.86 -11.96 3.40
CA ARG A 192 -2.58 -13.06 2.46
C ARG A 192 -3.83 -13.87 2.12
N PRO A 193 -3.80 -14.64 1.01
CA PRO A 193 -4.80 -15.65 0.73
C PRO A 193 -5.06 -16.60 1.91
N SER A 194 -6.29 -17.08 2.03
CA SER A 194 -6.71 -17.88 3.20
C SER A 194 -5.97 -19.21 3.33
N ASP A 195 -5.53 -19.80 2.23
CA ASP A 195 -4.71 -21.01 2.22
C ASP A 195 -3.30 -20.79 2.86
N MET A 196 -2.72 -19.62 2.64
CA MET A 196 -1.47 -19.23 3.31
C MET A 196 -1.68 -18.91 4.80
N PHE A 197 -2.77 -18.22 5.13
CA PHE A 197 -3.13 -17.91 6.51
C PHE A 197 -3.38 -19.16 7.34
N THR A 198 -4.04 -20.17 6.75
CA THR A 198 -4.37 -21.43 7.44
C THR A 198 -3.19 -22.39 7.53
N GLY A 199 -2.11 -22.16 6.78
CA GLY A 199 -0.91 -23.00 6.76
C GLY A 199 -0.92 -24.09 5.71
N ILE A 200 -1.96 -24.15 4.84
CA ILE A 200 -2.02 -25.12 3.72
C ILE A 200 -0.87 -24.88 2.76
N ASN A 201 -0.66 -23.60 2.39
CA ASN A 201 0.39 -23.18 1.48
C ASN A 201 1.29 -22.13 2.13
N THR A 202 2.47 -21.97 1.55
CA THR A 202 3.37 -20.85 1.84
C THR A 202 4.04 -20.40 0.55
N SER A 203 4.48 -19.15 0.50
CA SER A 203 5.27 -18.66 -0.61
C SER A 203 6.37 -17.72 -0.11
N PHE A 204 7.50 -17.74 -0.82
CA PHE A 204 8.57 -16.79 -0.56
C PHE A 204 8.04 -15.35 -0.55
N PRO A 205 8.48 -14.50 0.40
CA PRO A 205 9.60 -14.70 1.31
C PRO A 205 9.23 -15.26 2.70
N ALA A 206 8.00 -15.68 2.96
CA ALA A 206 7.68 -16.39 4.20
C ALA A 206 8.37 -17.76 4.22
N LEU A 207 9.08 -18.07 5.30
CA LEU A 207 9.88 -19.29 5.46
C LEU A 207 9.16 -20.38 6.28
N ARG A 208 8.05 -20.04 6.94
CA ARG A 208 7.21 -20.96 7.72
C ARG A 208 5.75 -20.84 7.31
N THR A 209 5.01 -21.93 7.40
CA THR A 209 3.56 -22.00 7.16
C THR A 209 2.77 -21.36 8.29
N GLY A 210 1.50 -21.01 8.02
CA GLY A 210 0.59 -20.43 8.99
C GLY A 210 0.72 -18.92 9.14
N THR A 211 0.32 -18.40 10.29
CA THR A 211 0.21 -16.96 10.55
C THR A 211 0.70 -16.59 11.95
N ILE A 212 0.77 -15.31 12.23
CA ILE A 212 1.04 -14.78 13.57
C ILE A 212 -0.17 -15.10 14.48
N PRO A 213 0.03 -15.56 15.73
CA PRO A 213 -1.06 -15.88 16.64
C PRO A 213 -2.06 -14.73 16.80
N ASN A 214 -3.35 -15.07 16.94
CA ASN A 214 -4.48 -14.14 17.05
C ASN A 214 -4.72 -13.19 15.86
N ALA A 215 -3.97 -13.33 14.78
CA ALA A 215 -4.26 -12.61 13.55
C ALA A 215 -5.60 -13.04 12.94
N ILE A 216 -6.28 -12.07 12.32
CA ILE A 216 -7.49 -12.25 11.51
C ILE A 216 -7.11 -12.22 10.04
N ASN A 217 -7.68 -13.12 9.24
CA ASN A 217 -7.44 -13.12 7.79
C ASN A 217 -8.37 -12.13 7.07
N LEU A 218 -7.79 -11.25 6.29
CA LEU A 218 -8.47 -10.38 5.34
C LEU A 218 -7.76 -10.51 3.98
N PRO A 219 -8.09 -11.51 3.16
CA PRO A 219 -7.48 -11.63 1.84
C PRO A 219 -7.62 -10.32 1.04
N ASN A 220 -6.52 -9.77 0.59
CA ASN A 220 -6.49 -8.47 -0.12
C ASN A 220 -7.41 -8.44 -1.34
N ALA A 221 -7.58 -9.58 -2.03
CA ALA A 221 -8.48 -9.71 -3.18
C ALA A 221 -9.96 -9.42 -2.86
N TRP A 222 -10.39 -9.54 -1.59
CA TRP A 222 -11.77 -9.22 -1.19
C TRP A 222 -12.07 -7.73 -1.23
N LEU A 223 -11.04 -6.89 -1.18
CA LEU A 223 -11.16 -5.44 -1.18
C LEU A 223 -11.32 -4.85 -2.59
N LEU A 224 -11.22 -5.70 -3.63
CA LEU A 224 -11.31 -5.33 -5.04
C LEU A 224 -12.50 -6.01 -5.71
N LYS A 225 -13.05 -5.38 -6.76
CA LYS A 225 -14.14 -5.93 -7.58
C LYS A 225 -13.56 -6.92 -8.59
N ASN A 226 -13.97 -8.19 -8.54
CA ASN A 226 -13.71 -9.20 -9.57
C ASN A 226 -12.22 -9.30 -10.03
N ASN A 227 -11.27 -9.19 -9.10
CA ASN A 227 -9.83 -9.18 -9.40
C ASN A 227 -9.37 -8.07 -10.37
N THR A 228 -10.10 -6.99 -10.46
CA THR A 228 -9.71 -5.78 -11.19
C THR A 228 -8.98 -4.80 -10.27
N LEU A 229 -8.60 -3.62 -10.76
CA LEU A 229 -8.09 -2.52 -9.94
C LEU A 229 -9.20 -1.63 -9.36
N TYR A 230 -10.48 -1.97 -9.59
CA TYR A 230 -11.58 -1.26 -8.94
C TYR A 230 -11.73 -1.68 -7.50
N PHE A 231 -11.67 -0.72 -6.60
CA PHE A 231 -11.94 -0.96 -5.18
C PHE A 231 -13.44 -1.24 -4.95
N GLN A 232 -13.73 -2.03 -3.93
CA GLN A 232 -15.10 -2.20 -3.45
C GLN A 232 -15.64 -0.88 -2.92
N GLU A 233 -16.96 -0.68 -3.00
CA GLU A 233 -17.63 0.46 -2.38
C GLU A 233 -17.46 0.44 -0.86
N LYS A 234 -17.39 1.61 -0.23
CA LYS A 234 -17.15 1.76 1.22
C LYS A 234 -18.08 0.90 2.07
N GLU A 235 -19.36 0.84 1.70
CA GLU A 235 -20.39 0.03 2.38
C GLU A 235 -20.12 -1.48 2.27
N ASN A 236 -19.62 -1.93 1.12
CA ASN A 236 -19.25 -3.34 0.91
C ASN A 236 -17.97 -3.69 1.67
N ILE A 237 -16.99 -2.79 1.69
CA ILE A 237 -15.77 -2.97 2.49
C ILE A 237 -16.13 -3.15 3.97
N ILE A 238 -17.03 -2.32 4.52
CA ILE A 238 -17.49 -2.45 5.92
C ILE A 238 -18.13 -3.82 6.18
N LYS A 239 -18.95 -4.33 5.24
CA LYS A 239 -19.55 -5.67 5.34
C LYS A 239 -18.49 -6.78 5.29
N ILE A 240 -17.47 -6.63 4.42
CA ILE A 240 -16.36 -7.58 4.30
C ILE A 240 -15.54 -7.61 5.60
N LEU A 241 -15.17 -6.45 6.15
CA LEU A 241 -14.44 -6.39 7.40
C LEU A 241 -15.24 -7.03 8.55
N LYS A 242 -16.54 -6.72 8.65
CA LYS A 242 -17.44 -7.33 9.64
C LYS A 242 -17.51 -8.85 9.48
N HIS A 243 -17.60 -9.35 8.24
CA HIS A 243 -17.59 -10.81 7.96
C HIS A 243 -16.27 -11.44 8.40
N ALA A 244 -15.14 -10.79 8.14
CA ALA A 244 -13.82 -11.24 8.62
C ALA A 244 -13.66 -11.14 10.16
N GLY A 245 -14.58 -10.50 10.87
CA GLY A 245 -14.47 -10.27 12.31
C GLY A 245 -13.60 -9.08 12.68
N ILE A 246 -13.35 -8.16 11.72
CA ILE A 246 -12.59 -6.94 11.94
C ILE A 246 -13.56 -5.80 12.29
N THR A 247 -13.32 -5.16 13.43
CA THR A 247 -14.05 -4.00 13.89
C THR A 247 -13.13 -2.78 13.94
N LYS A 248 -13.70 -1.58 13.95
CA LYS A 248 -12.92 -0.36 14.11
C LYS A 248 -12.25 -0.34 15.47
N GLN A 249 -10.94 -0.54 15.49
CA GLN A 249 -10.10 -0.51 16.69
C GLN A 249 -8.91 0.41 16.46
N ASP A 250 -8.45 1.05 17.52
CA ASP A 250 -7.27 1.90 17.48
C ASP A 250 -5.99 1.05 17.49
N GLY A 251 -5.04 1.38 16.59
CA GLY A 251 -3.73 0.75 16.57
C GLY A 251 -3.67 -0.65 15.96
N GLN A 252 -4.59 -1.01 15.05
CA GLN A 252 -4.51 -2.25 14.27
C GLN A 252 -3.29 -2.25 13.34
N ILE A 253 -2.77 -3.43 13.03
CA ILE A 253 -1.59 -3.61 12.17
C ILE A 253 -1.89 -4.63 11.08
N SER A 254 -1.66 -4.25 9.81
CA SER A 254 -1.69 -5.16 8.67
C SER A 254 -0.30 -5.69 8.32
N PHE A 255 -0.24 -6.96 7.95
CA PHE A 255 0.96 -7.62 7.44
C PHE A 255 0.61 -8.63 6.34
N CYS A 256 1.63 -9.06 5.58
CA CYS A 256 1.50 -10.15 4.57
C CYS A 256 2.79 -10.97 4.50
N ASN A 257 3.30 -11.30 3.31
CA ASN A 257 4.62 -11.92 3.16
C ASN A 257 5.77 -10.89 3.20
N ALA A 258 5.61 -9.72 2.54
CA ALA A 258 6.65 -8.71 2.38
C ALA A 258 6.09 -7.28 2.23
N GLY A 259 5.02 -6.92 2.95
CA GLY A 259 4.48 -5.57 3.00
C GLY A 259 3.64 -5.12 1.80
N LEU A 260 3.65 -5.86 0.68
CA LEU A 260 3.01 -5.43 -0.56
C LEU A 260 1.47 -5.57 -0.52
N GLU A 261 0.96 -6.77 -0.26
CA GLU A 261 -0.48 -7.02 -0.20
C GLU A 261 -1.12 -6.34 1.01
N SER A 262 -0.38 -6.21 2.10
CA SER A 262 -0.84 -5.51 3.31
C SER A 262 -0.87 -3.99 3.16
N ALA A 263 -0.13 -3.40 2.21
CA ALA A 263 -0.27 -2.00 1.85
C ALA A 263 -1.65 -1.70 1.26
N LEU A 264 -2.24 -2.65 0.48
CA LEU A 264 -3.62 -2.53 0.02
C LEU A 264 -4.62 -2.56 1.19
N SER A 265 -4.45 -3.46 2.16
CA SER A 265 -5.30 -3.48 3.36
C SER A 265 -5.14 -2.21 4.18
N TRP A 266 -3.89 -1.73 4.34
CA TRP A 266 -3.61 -0.46 5.01
C TRP A 266 -4.31 0.71 4.31
N PHE A 267 -4.19 0.82 2.98
CA PHE A 267 -4.85 1.89 2.21
C PHE A 267 -6.36 1.90 2.42
N VAL A 268 -6.99 0.73 2.34
CA VAL A 268 -8.44 0.62 2.50
C VAL A 268 -8.87 0.97 3.93
N ILE A 269 -8.18 0.47 4.94
CA ILE A 269 -8.57 0.64 6.34
C ILE A 269 -8.23 2.05 6.85
N SER A 270 -7.02 2.56 6.53
CA SER A 270 -6.56 3.89 6.95
C SER A 270 -7.19 5.01 6.15
N GLU A 271 -7.14 4.92 4.82
CA GLU A 271 -7.42 6.06 3.96
C GLU A 271 -8.87 6.09 3.49
N ILE A 272 -9.46 4.93 3.11
CA ILE A 272 -10.87 4.88 2.67
C ILE A 272 -11.83 4.83 3.87
N LEU A 273 -11.54 4.02 4.89
CA LEU A 273 -12.41 3.87 6.07
C LEU A 273 -12.04 4.78 7.23
N GLU A 274 -10.88 5.44 7.18
CA GLU A 274 -10.41 6.37 8.22
C GLU A 274 -10.38 5.73 9.62
N TYR A 275 -9.87 4.48 9.71
CA TYR A 275 -9.67 3.85 11.01
C TYR A 275 -8.42 4.45 11.68
N PRO A 276 -8.49 4.77 12.97
CA PRO A 276 -7.42 5.50 13.63
C PRO A 276 -6.18 4.62 13.83
N ASN A 277 -4.99 5.23 13.64
CA ASN A 277 -3.69 4.65 13.97
C ASN A 277 -3.46 3.24 13.40
N HIS A 278 -4.05 2.92 12.24
CA HIS A 278 -3.78 1.69 11.54
C HIS A 278 -2.37 1.74 10.94
N ARG A 279 -1.55 0.73 11.22
CA ARG A 279 -0.14 0.70 10.83
C ARG A 279 0.17 -0.47 9.89
N LEU A 280 1.24 -0.32 9.13
CA LEU A 280 1.76 -1.37 8.27
C LEU A 280 3.03 -1.97 8.86
N TYR A 281 3.05 -3.29 9.06
CA TYR A 281 4.28 -4.03 9.30
C TYR A 281 4.91 -4.41 7.97
N GLU A 282 5.82 -3.55 7.49
CA GLU A 282 6.39 -3.67 6.15
C GLU A 282 7.22 -4.94 5.97
N SER A 283 8.09 -5.28 6.93
CA SER A 283 8.93 -6.49 6.89
C SER A 283 8.12 -7.78 6.91
N SER A 284 6.92 -7.74 7.46
CA SER A 284 5.93 -8.83 7.42
C SER A 284 6.49 -10.21 7.80
N LEU A 285 5.99 -11.28 7.16
CA LEU A 285 6.48 -12.63 7.42
C LEU A 285 7.89 -12.90 6.85
N ALA A 286 8.41 -12.06 5.97
CA ALA A 286 9.82 -12.15 5.55
C ALA A 286 10.78 -12.02 6.74
N GLU A 287 10.48 -11.09 7.68
CA GLU A 287 11.22 -10.96 8.93
C GLU A 287 10.73 -11.95 9.98
N TRP A 288 9.42 -11.96 10.25
CA TRP A 288 8.83 -12.72 11.33
C TRP A 288 9.04 -14.22 11.23
N SER A 289 8.80 -14.81 10.05
CA SER A 289 8.96 -16.26 9.86
C SER A 289 10.40 -16.70 9.75
N GLY A 290 11.33 -15.77 9.49
CA GLY A 290 12.77 -16.03 9.49
C GLY A 290 13.36 -16.19 10.88
N ASP A 291 12.72 -15.63 11.89
CA ASP A 291 13.13 -15.76 13.30
C ASP A 291 12.37 -16.93 13.95
N ILE A 292 13.07 -18.07 14.16
CA ILE A 292 12.47 -19.29 14.72
C ILE A 292 11.98 -19.11 16.17
N SER A 293 12.48 -18.11 16.89
CA SER A 293 12.03 -17.80 18.26
C SER A 293 10.65 -17.14 18.31
N LEU A 294 10.18 -16.59 17.18
CA LEU A 294 8.89 -15.94 17.09
C LEU A 294 7.76 -16.95 16.84
N PRO A 295 6.61 -16.82 17.53
CA PRO A 295 5.55 -17.79 17.43
C PRO A 295 4.81 -17.68 16.08
N MET A 296 4.45 -18.84 15.52
CA MET A 296 3.52 -18.96 14.40
C MET A 296 2.47 -20.03 14.71
N VAL A 297 1.29 -19.87 14.12
CA VAL A 297 0.17 -20.79 14.27
C VAL A 297 -0.22 -21.33 12.90
N ASP A 298 -0.15 -22.65 12.78
CA ASP A 298 -0.73 -23.40 11.69
C ASP A 298 -2.16 -23.79 12.08
N LYS A 299 -3.17 -23.28 11.35
CA LYS A 299 -4.59 -23.46 11.71
C LYS A 299 -5.10 -24.87 11.40
N ILE A 300 -4.54 -25.54 10.39
CA ILE A 300 -4.98 -26.87 9.96
C ILE A 300 -4.08 -27.99 10.51
N ASN A 301 -2.83 -27.63 10.85
CA ASN A 301 -1.90 -28.52 11.56
C ASN A 301 -1.59 -29.84 10.81
N PHE A 302 -1.38 -29.76 9.49
CA PHE A 302 -1.06 -30.92 8.65
C PHE A 302 0.15 -31.73 9.14
N ARG A 303 1.09 -31.11 9.85
CA ARG A 303 2.33 -31.75 10.29
C ARG A 303 2.18 -32.62 11.56
N LYS A 304 1.16 -32.39 12.38
CA LYS A 304 0.94 -33.20 13.61
C LYS A 304 0.44 -34.63 13.32
N ASN A 305 -0.13 -34.88 12.14
CA ASN A 305 -0.63 -36.20 11.76
C ASN A 305 0.45 -37.11 11.18
N ASN A 306 1.66 -36.61 10.89
CA ASN A 306 2.74 -37.40 10.32
C ASN A 306 3.75 -37.95 11.37
N ASP A 307 3.65 -37.53 12.64
CA ASP A 307 4.51 -38.08 13.70
C ASP A 307 4.14 -39.54 14.07
N ASN A 308 3.08 -40.11 13.46
CA ASN A 308 2.69 -41.52 13.55
C ASN A 308 2.70 -42.24 12.19
N ALA A 309 3.25 -41.68 11.13
CA ALA A 309 3.47 -42.38 9.88
C ALA A 309 4.80 -43.11 9.95
N GLU A 310 4.74 -44.44 10.05
CA GLU A 310 5.87 -45.35 9.83
C GLU A 310 6.67 -44.94 8.60
N GLU A 311 7.99 -45.05 8.66
CA GLU A 311 8.92 -44.89 7.56
C GLU A 311 8.37 -45.50 6.27
N VAL A 312 7.92 -44.66 5.34
CA VAL A 312 7.61 -45.10 3.99
C VAL A 312 8.93 -45.21 3.25
N ASP A 313 9.32 -46.44 3.03
CA ASP A 313 10.47 -46.90 2.29
C ASP A 313 10.79 -46.01 1.07
N SER A 314 12.06 -45.68 0.96
CA SER A 314 12.64 -44.95 -0.16
C SER A 314 12.29 -45.56 -1.51
N PHE A 315 11.41 -44.91 -2.25
CA PHE A 315 11.14 -45.26 -3.65
C PHE A 315 12.37 -44.96 -4.50
N SER A 316 13.22 -45.95 -4.68
CA SER A 316 14.32 -45.88 -5.66
C SER A 316 13.75 -45.97 -7.07
N MET A 317 13.62 -44.83 -7.75
CA MET A 317 13.43 -44.83 -9.19
C MET A 317 14.71 -45.30 -9.89
N LYS A 318 14.73 -46.54 -10.41
CA LYS A 318 15.68 -46.94 -11.42
C LYS A 318 15.28 -46.34 -12.76
N PRO A 319 16.21 -45.77 -13.53
CA PRO A 319 15.91 -45.31 -14.89
C PRO A 319 15.63 -46.51 -15.82
N PRO A 320 14.75 -46.35 -16.82
CA PRO A 320 14.51 -47.38 -17.81
C PRO A 320 15.76 -47.58 -18.71
N LYS A 321 16.00 -48.84 -19.07
CA LYS A 321 17.08 -49.26 -19.99
C LYS A 321 16.79 -48.82 -21.41
#